data_92592e3ada1bc2b1f280db38ba462d45
#
_entry.id   92592e3ada1bc2b1f280db38ba462d45
#
_cell.length_a   1.000
_cell.length_b   1.000
_cell.length_c   1.000
_cell.angle_alpha   90.00
_cell.angle_beta   90.00
_cell.angle_gamma   90.00
#
_symmetry.space_group_name_H-M   'P 1'
#
loop_
_entity.id
_entity.type
_entity.pdbx_description
1 polymer ?
#
loop_
_entity_poly.entity_id
_entity_poly.type
_entity_poly.pdbx_seq_one_letter_code
_entity_poly.pdbx_strand_id
1 'polypeptide(L)'
;ARQAGYTGSITLSTLANLTHPASLLEAKRLGADRVVLPRELSIDEIHQMSDACPDGVVLECFIHGALCYCVSGRCYWSSYMGGKSGLRGRCVQPCRRVYQQGGNTIQTLFQKGQEALRGGDQQGRGRFAEKARSGRTRIPGERVGDTGDGRRLRPGGRFQTGRYFSCQDLSMDVLVKTLTGIPHLVSWKIEGRKKGPHYVYHTVTAYRILRDNPGDPEAKKTAEGILQMALGRPNTRARFLPQHTAVPVDPSGQTSSGLLVGKIGIDRQGAPFIKPFIPLLPKDYLRVGVEDENWHTTLPVTRFTPKGGTLLLRIPRHKTPKAGVCVYLIDRREKELTQILNEWQSRLECMPERTTENVTSRPNRVIPCRFTRLPDMVVHASLPQGKETRGARKFLSCLWVSSKSAAISHTVINRFGWWLPPVIWPDEEDQFRRLVLSLWRDGARSFVLNSPWQVGLFTTEMLDDEKASFTAGPFCNISNPATVNVLKDMGFTAAIVSPELGSRDFLELPRLSPLPLGMVLAGCWPVGMSRYGTLGVRLNEPFMSPKHEAFWARQYGENTWIYPAWQLNLSAH
;
A
#
# COMPACT_ATOMS: atom_id res chain seq x y z
N ALA A 1 18.30 -7.34 -15.72
CA ALA A 1 18.98 -6.16 -16.27
C ALA A 1 20.49 -6.43 -16.41
N ARG A 2 21.21 -6.79 -15.34
CA ARG A 2 22.66 -7.08 -15.39
C ARG A 2 22.98 -8.20 -16.37
N GLN A 3 22.29 -9.33 -16.30
CA GLN A 3 22.46 -10.44 -17.25
C GLN A 3 22.16 -10.07 -18.70
N ALA A 4 21.34 -9.03 -18.92
CA ALA A 4 21.05 -8.48 -20.25
C ALA A 4 22.05 -7.38 -20.68
N GLY A 5 23.16 -7.19 -19.95
CA GLY A 5 24.22 -6.23 -20.29
C GLY A 5 23.95 -4.79 -19.82
N TYR A 6 22.89 -4.53 -19.03
CA TYR A 6 22.66 -3.18 -18.52
C TYR A 6 23.69 -2.78 -17.47
N THR A 7 24.44 -1.70 -17.73
CA THR A 7 25.52 -1.19 -16.88
C THR A 7 25.12 0.02 -16.02
N GLY A 8 23.96 0.65 -16.32
CA GLY A 8 23.47 1.81 -15.58
C GLY A 8 22.99 1.46 -14.17
N SER A 9 22.65 2.47 -13.37
CA SER A 9 22.19 2.29 -11.99
C SER A 9 20.82 1.58 -11.92
N ILE A 10 20.71 0.59 -11.04
CA ILE A 10 19.49 -0.17 -10.77
C ILE A 10 18.95 0.23 -9.40
N THR A 11 17.73 0.74 -9.38
CA THR A 11 17.02 1.11 -8.15
C THR A 11 15.89 0.11 -7.86
N LEU A 12 15.90 -0.50 -6.69
CA LEU A 12 14.79 -1.32 -6.20
C LEU A 12 13.73 -0.43 -5.55
N SER A 13 12.52 -0.49 -6.08
CA SER A 13 11.37 0.28 -5.59
C SER A 13 10.84 -0.28 -4.26
N THR A 14 10.02 0.51 -3.53
CA THR A 14 9.25 0.04 -2.36
C THR A 14 8.39 -1.18 -2.66
N LEU A 15 7.97 -1.40 -3.92
CA LEU A 15 7.22 -2.60 -4.33
C LEU A 15 8.04 -3.89 -4.22
N ALA A 16 9.38 -3.80 -4.24
CA ALA A 16 10.26 -4.93 -3.99
C ALA A 16 10.22 -5.38 -2.52
N ASN A 17 9.71 -4.53 -1.61
CA ASN A 17 9.44 -4.84 -0.21
C ASN A 17 10.70 -5.28 0.57
N LEU A 18 11.78 -4.49 0.48
CA LEU A 18 12.95 -4.66 1.31
C LEU A 18 12.68 -3.99 2.66
N THR A 19 12.31 -4.76 3.65
CA THR A 19 11.77 -4.25 4.92
C THR A 19 12.68 -4.52 6.12
N HIS A 20 13.77 -5.25 5.95
CA HIS A 20 14.69 -5.64 7.01
C HIS A 20 16.16 -5.61 6.56
N PRO A 21 17.13 -5.42 7.48
CA PRO A 21 18.54 -5.23 7.18
C PRO A 21 19.17 -6.29 6.27
N ALA A 22 18.96 -7.57 6.53
CA ALA A 22 19.53 -8.65 5.72
C ALA A 22 19.11 -8.59 4.23
N SER A 23 17.99 -7.95 3.93
CA SER A 23 17.51 -7.77 2.54
C SER A 23 18.44 -6.92 1.69
N LEU A 24 19.24 -6.02 2.28
CA LEU A 24 20.12 -5.11 1.57
C LEU A 24 21.33 -5.85 0.96
N LEU A 25 21.85 -6.86 1.66
CA LEU A 25 22.93 -7.70 1.14
C LEU A 25 22.46 -8.48 -0.09
N GLU A 26 21.26 -9.02 -0.05
CA GLU A 26 20.67 -9.73 -1.20
C GLU A 26 20.42 -8.78 -2.38
N ALA A 27 19.98 -7.55 -2.11
CA ALA A 27 19.84 -6.53 -3.15
C ALA A 27 21.18 -6.24 -3.85
N LYS A 28 22.27 -6.13 -3.09
CA LYS A 28 23.63 -5.98 -3.64
C LYS A 28 24.04 -7.17 -4.50
N ARG A 29 23.79 -8.41 -4.02
CA ARG A 29 24.09 -9.65 -4.78
C ARG A 29 23.38 -9.69 -6.13
N LEU A 30 22.16 -9.12 -6.20
CA LEU A 30 21.40 -8.97 -7.45
C LEU A 30 21.86 -7.79 -8.31
N GLY A 31 22.87 -7.03 -7.89
CA GLY A 31 23.44 -5.90 -8.63
C GLY A 31 22.61 -4.63 -8.55
N ALA A 32 21.83 -4.44 -7.49
CA ALA A 32 21.18 -3.16 -7.20
C ALA A 32 22.16 -2.16 -6.60
N ASP A 33 22.07 -0.90 -7.04
CA ASP A 33 22.90 0.19 -6.54
C ASP A 33 22.12 1.07 -5.55
N ARG A 34 20.77 1.03 -5.60
CA ARG A 34 19.91 1.84 -4.72
C ARG A 34 18.69 1.06 -4.27
N VAL A 35 18.30 1.29 -3.02
CA VAL A 35 17.09 0.73 -2.43
C VAL A 35 16.20 1.85 -1.92
N VAL A 36 14.93 1.86 -2.34
CA VAL A 36 13.90 2.76 -1.80
C VAL A 36 13.27 2.12 -0.59
N LEU A 37 13.49 2.71 0.58
CA LEU A 37 12.99 2.21 1.85
C LEU A 37 11.46 2.32 1.94
N PRO A 38 10.79 1.38 2.64
CA PRO A 38 9.37 1.48 2.95
C PRO A 38 9.03 2.74 3.74
N ARG A 39 7.81 3.26 3.52
CA ARG A 39 7.31 4.47 4.21
C ARG A 39 6.84 4.19 5.63
N GLU A 40 6.81 2.95 6.02
CA GLU A 40 6.31 2.43 7.28
C GLU A 40 7.41 2.31 8.35
N LEU A 41 8.67 2.59 7.99
CA LEU A 41 9.81 2.55 8.93
C LEU A 41 9.80 3.76 9.86
N SER A 42 10.27 3.56 11.09
CA SER A 42 10.63 4.64 12.01
C SER A 42 12.02 5.20 11.67
N ILE A 43 12.38 6.34 12.28
CA ILE A 43 13.71 6.91 12.11
C ILE A 43 14.80 5.96 12.63
N ASP A 44 14.54 5.27 13.74
CA ASP A 44 15.48 4.31 14.34
C ASP A 44 15.67 3.10 13.44
N GLU A 45 14.60 2.61 12.80
CA GLU A 45 14.68 1.51 11.83
C GLU A 45 15.40 1.95 10.54
N ILE A 46 15.29 3.22 10.13
CA ILE A 46 16.08 3.74 9.00
C ILE A 46 17.57 3.75 9.37
N HIS A 47 17.93 4.08 10.61
CA HIS A 47 19.31 3.94 11.09
C HIS A 47 19.77 2.49 11.02
N GLN A 48 19.01 1.52 11.53
CA GLN A 48 19.34 0.09 11.44
C GLN A 48 19.56 -0.36 9.99
N MET A 49 18.70 0.09 9.06
CA MET A 49 18.87 -0.19 7.64
C MET A 49 20.14 0.46 7.08
N SER A 50 20.46 1.68 7.50
CA SER A 50 21.68 2.37 7.09
C SER A 50 22.95 1.69 7.60
N ASP A 51 22.95 1.29 8.87
CA ASP A 51 24.10 0.64 9.52
C ASP A 51 24.41 -0.73 8.90
N ALA A 52 23.39 -1.42 8.41
CA ALA A 52 23.52 -2.70 7.69
C ALA A 52 23.69 -2.54 6.18
N CYS A 53 23.75 -1.31 5.66
CA CYS A 53 23.82 -1.08 4.23
C CYS A 53 25.22 -1.45 3.69
N PRO A 54 25.32 -2.39 2.75
CA PRO A 54 26.60 -2.80 2.23
C PRO A 54 27.21 -1.73 1.30
N ASP A 55 28.53 -1.61 1.27
CA ASP A 55 29.25 -0.72 0.37
C ASP A 55 28.78 -0.87 -1.08
N GLY A 56 28.63 0.25 -1.77
CA GLY A 56 28.15 0.32 -3.16
C GLY A 56 26.64 0.27 -3.31
N VAL A 57 25.88 0.15 -2.21
CA VAL A 57 24.43 0.36 -2.19
C VAL A 57 24.12 1.64 -1.45
N VAL A 58 23.16 2.42 -1.96
CA VAL A 58 22.67 3.63 -1.30
C VAL A 58 21.17 3.54 -1.04
N LEU A 59 20.72 4.29 -0.05
CA LEU A 59 19.32 4.31 0.37
C LEU A 59 18.61 5.56 -0.12
N GLU A 60 17.33 5.39 -0.41
CA GLU A 60 16.40 6.46 -0.75
C GLU A 60 15.17 6.35 0.15
N CYS A 61 14.70 7.44 0.75
CA CYS A 61 13.45 7.45 1.51
C CYS A 61 12.45 8.48 0.99
N PHE A 62 11.16 8.19 1.16
CA PHE A 62 10.12 9.18 0.92
C PHE A 62 10.10 10.18 2.06
N ILE A 63 10.10 11.48 1.71
CA ILE A 63 10.06 12.58 2.67
C ILE A 63 8.77 13.39 2.61
N HIS A 64 8.02 13.33 1.49
CA HIS A 64 6.81 14.11 1.33
C HIS A 64 5.82 13.49 0.35
N GLY A 65 4.52 13.69 0.62
CA GLY A 65 3.42 13.37 -0.26
C GLY A 65 2.58 12.17 0.17
N ALA A 66 1.82 11.62 -0.75
CA ALA A 66 0.80 10.63 -0.44
C ALA A 66 1.33 9.37 0.25
N LEU A 67 0.72 9.01 1.40
CA LEU A 67 0.92 7.71 2.06
C LEU A 67 -0.09 6.68 1.55
N CYS A 68 0.40 5.43 1.43
CA CYS A 68 -0.46 4.26 1.30
C CYS A 68 -0.81 3.72 2.68
N TYR A 69 -2.03 3.25 2.87
CA TYR A 69 -2.40 2.56 4.10
C TYR A 69 -1.75 1.18 4.19
N CYS A 70 -1.72 0.45 3.08
CA CYS A 70 -1.10 -0.87 3.02
C CYS A 70 0.39 -0.77 2.66
N VAL A 71 1.15 -1.72 3.17
CA VAL A 71 2.56 -1.92 2.85
C VAL A 71 2.74 -2.10 1.35
N SER A 72 3.71 -1.39 0.78
CA SER A 72 4.04 -1.46 -0.63
C SER A 72 4.40 -2.91 -1.02
N GLY A 73 3.85 -3.38 -2.13
CA GLY A 73 4.03 -4.78 -2.56
C GLY A 73 3.10 -5.79 -1.87
N ARG A 74 2.26 -5.36 -0.91
CA ARG A 74 1.34 -6.21 -0.14
C ARG A 74 -0.10 -5.70 -0.18
N CYS A 75 -0.48 -5.01 -1.27
CA CYS A 75 -1.82 -4.46 -1.46
C CYS A 75 -2.46 -5.00 -2.72
N TYR A 76 -3.45 -5.84 -2.56
CA TYR A 76 -4.28 -6.44 -3.63
C TYR A 76 -5.69 -5.82 -3.68
N TRP A 77 -5.96 -4.85 -2.81
CA TRP A 77 -7.29 -4.27 -2.61
C TRP A 77 -7.85 -3.62 -3.89
N SER A 78 -6.99 -2.96 -4.64
CA SER A 78 -7.37 -2.33 -5.90
C SER A 78 -7.77 -3.34 -6.98
N SER A 79 -7.09 -4.48 -7.05
CA SER A 79 -7.42 -5.57 -7.98
C SER A 79 -8.76 -6.18 -7.65
N TYR A 80 -9.01 -6.47 -6.36
CA TYR A 80 -10.27 -7.05 -5.90
C TYR A 80 -11.48 -6.13 -6.14
N MET A 81 -11.36 -4.83 -5.82
CA MET A 81 -12.49 -3.90 -5.89
C MET A 81 -12.66 -3.19 -7.23
N GLY A 82 -11.68 -3.20 -8.09
CA GLY A 82 -11.70 -2.41 -9.33
C GLY A 82 -11.04 -3.06 -10.53
N GLY A 83 -10.57 -4.31 -10.40
CA GLY A 83 -9.90 -5.04 -11.49
C GLY A 83 -8.60 -4.39 -11.99
N LYS A 84 -8.05 -3.42 -11.23
CA LYS A 84 -6.82 -2.70 -11.60
C LYS A 84 -5.77 -2.87 -10.51
N SER A 85 -4.68 -3.55 -10.84
CA SER A 85 -3.63 -3.87 -9.87
C SER A 85 -2.86 -2.65 -9.38
N GLY A 86 -2.79 -2.49 -8.06
CA GLY A 86 -1.92 -1.53 -7.39
C GLY A 86 -0.44 -1.86 -7.57
N LEU A 87 -0.09 -3.14 -7.63
CA LEU A 87 1.26 -3.64 -7.87
C LEU A 87 1.79 -3.29 -9.27
N ARG A 88 0.87 -3.08 -10.22
CA ARG A 88 1.17 -2.66 -11.60
C ARG A 88 0.97 -1.15 -11.83
N GLY A 89 0.95 -0.34 -10.78
CA GLY A 89 0.81 1.12 -10.85
C GLY A 89 -0.59 1.64 -11.23
N ARG A 90 -1.63 0.79 -11.23
CA ARG A 90 -3.00 1.15 -11.65
C ARG A 90 -3.99 1.21 -10.47
N CYS A 91 -3.52 1.60 -9.29
CA CYS A 91 -4.33 1.65 -8.09
C CYS A 91 -5.53 2.62 -8.23
N VAL A 92 -6.74 2.14 -7.89
CA VAL A 92 -7.99 2.94 -7.85
C VAL A 92 -8.28 3.48 -6.44
N GLN A 93 -7.33 3.37 -5.53
CA GLN A 93 -7.37 3.94 -4.17
C GLN A 93 -8.60 3.51 -3.34
N PRO A 94 -8.93 2.21 -3.23
CA PRO A 94 -10.09 1.77 -2.44
C PRO A 94 -9.98 2.15 -0.97
N CYS A 95 -8.76 2.22 -0.42
CA CYS A 95 -8.51 2.65 0.97
C CYS A 95 -9.00 4.07 1.29
N ARG A 96 -9.26 4.90 0.27
CA ARG A 96 -9.73 6.28 0.48
C ARG A 96 -11.26 6.43 0.46
N ARG A 97 -11.98 5.34 0.25
CA ARG A 97 -13.45 5.33 0.25
C ARG A 97 -13.98 5.40 1.66
N VAL A 98 -15.27 5.75 1.78
CA VAL A 98 -16.01 5.72 3.05
C VAL A 98 -16.41 4.28 3.34
N TYR A 99 -16.16 3.79 4.55
CA TYR A 99 -16.56 2.47 5.03
C TYR A 99 -17.52 2.61 6.20
N GLN A 100 -18.26 1.55 6.47
CA GLN A 100 -19.25 1.51 7.56
C GLN A 100 -18.96 0.33 8.48
N GLN A 101 -19.03 0.54 9.79
CA GLN A 101 -18.98 -0.54 10.77
C GLN A 101 -20.07 -0.37 11.83
N GLY A 102 -20.59 -1.48 12.35
CA GLY A 102 -21.65 -1.52 13.34
C GLY A 102 -23.04 -1.75 12.73
N GLY A 103 -24.04 -2.00 13.59
CA GLY A 103 -25.42 -2.31 13.22
C GLY A 103 -25.70 -3.82 13.10
N ASN A 104 -26.85 -4.26 13.62
CA ASN A 104 -27.25 -5.67 13.65
C ASN A 104 -27.37 -6.30 12.26
N THR A 105 -27.67 -5.50 11.23
CA THR A 105 -27.82 -5.95 9.84
C THR A 105 -26.51 -6.50 9.27
N ILE A 106 -25.35 -5.91 9.62
CA ILE A 106 -24.04 -6.40 9.15
C ILE A 106 -23.72 -7.74 9.80
N GLN A 107 -23.98 -7.90 11.10
CA GLN A 107 -23.79 -9.19 11.79
C GLN A 107 -24.68 -10.28 11.21
N THR A 108 -25.94 -9.99 10.89
CA THR A 108 -26.88 -10.94 10.27
C THR A 108 -26.45 -11.35 8.86
N LEU A 109 -25.97 -10.41 8.04
CA LEU A 109 -25.45 -10.70 6.70
C LEU A 109 -24.16 -11.53 6.75
N PHE A 110 -23.33 -11.26 7.73
CA PHE A 110 -22.08 -11.99 7.95
C PHE A 110 -22.33 -13.42 8.44
N GLN A 111 -23.26 -13.61 9.39
CA GLN A 111 -23.69 -14.94 9.86
C GLN A 111 -24.29 -15.77 8.73
N LYS A 112 -25.16 -15.19 7.91
CA LYS A 112 -25.72 -15.85 6.73
C LYS A 112 -24.64 -16.21 5.69
N GLY A 113 -23.63 -15.36 5.51
CA GLY A 113 -22.48 -15.65 4.67
C GLY A 113 -21.62 -16.81 5.20
N GLN A 114 -21.40 -16.86 6.52
CA GLN A 114 -20.68 -17.97 7.17
C GLN A 114 -21.47 -19.28 7.19
N GLU A 115 -22.78 -19.22 7.38
CA GLU A 115 -23.68 -20.38 7.32
C GLU A 115 -23.76 -20.94 5.90
N ALA A 116 -23.81 -20.11 4.88
CA ALA A 116 -23.71 -20.51 3.48
C ALA A 116 -22.36 -21.19 3.14
N LEU A 117 -21.29 -20.78 3.82
CA LEU A 117 -19.96 -21.40 3.68
C LEU A 117 -19.83 -22.73 4.45
N ARG A 118 -20.58 -22.89 5.55
CA ARG A 118 -20.61 -24.14 6.35
C ARG A 118 -21.61 -25.16 5.82
N GLY A 119 -22.68 -24.71 5.13
CA GLY A 119 -23.75 -25.53 4.58
C GLY A 119 -23.56 -25.97 3.12
N GLY A 120 -22.34 -25.91 2.58
CA GLY A 120 -22.03 -26.23 1.18
C GLY A 120 -22.14 -27.70 0.85
N ASP A 121 -23.38 -28.24 0.73
CA ASP A 121 -23.69 -29.45 0.04
C ASP A 121 -24.53 -29.17 -1.23
N GLN A 122 -23.93 -29.49 -2.32
CA GLN A 122 -24.32 -29.93 -3.65
C GLN A 122 -25.43 -29.30 -4.51
N GLN A 123 -26.14 -28.23 -4.27
CA GLN A 123 -27.17 -27.78 -5.24
C GLN A 123 -27.31 -26.24 -5.48
N GLY A 124 -26.30 -25.42 -5.30
CA GLY A 124 -26.41 -23.96 -5.40
C GLY A 124 -25.49 -23.26 -6.39
N ARG A 125 -24.89 -23.93 -7.36
CA ARG A 125 -24.00 -23.31 -8.36
C ARG A 125 -24.81 -22.53 -9.40
N GLY A 126 -24.90 -21.21 -9.28
CA GLY A 126 -25.37 -20.35 -10.37
C GLY A 126 -26.28 -19.18 -10.03
N ARG A 127 -26.98 -19.19 -8.89
CA ARG A 127 -27.99 -18.14 -8.62
C ARG A 127 -27.57 -16.98 -7.71
N PHE A 128 -26.46 -17.08 -7.01
CA PHE A 128 -26.04 -16.03 -6.05
C PHE A 128 -25.26 -14.88 -6.69
N ALA A 129 -24.51 -15.12 -7.74
CA ALA A 129 -23.79 -14.06 -8.45
C ALA A 129 -24.72 -13.13 -9.24
N GLU A 130 -25.84 -13.66 -9.72
CA GLU A 130 -26.83 -12.91 -10.51
C GLU A 130 -27.79 -12.08 -9.63
N LYS A 131 -28.18 -12.59 -8.45
CA LYS A 131 -29.00 -11.83 -7.49
C LYS A 131 -28.26 -10.67 -6.79
N ALA A 132 -26.96 -10.75 -6.66
CA ALA A 132 -26.15 -9.62 -6.17
C ALA A 132 -26.07 -8.48 -7.19
N ARG A 133 -26.31 -8.75 -8.47
CA ARG A 133 -26.35 -7.73 -9.54
C ARG A 133 -27.75 -7.13 -9.78
N SER A 134 -28.83 -7.81 -9.38
CA SER A 134 -30.22 -7.36 -9.65
C SER A 134 -30.98 -6.83 -8.44
N GLY A 135 -30.43 -6.87 -7.24
CA GLY A 135 -31.08 -6.46 -6.00
C GLY A 135 -31.14 -4.94 -5.78
N ARG A 136 -31.86 -4.22 -6.66
CA ARG A 136 -32.41 -2.91 -6.29
C ARG A 136 -33.59 -3.09 -5.33
N THR A 137 -33.32 -3.34 -4.07
CA THR A 137 -34.33 -3.15 -3.02
C THR A 137 -34.30 -1.68 -2.59
N ARG A 138 -35.30 -0.92 -3.01
CA ARG A 138 -35.61 0.41 -2.47
C ARG A 138 -35.93 0.25 -0.98
N ILE A 139 -35.06 0.83 -0.14
CA ILE A 139 -35.38 1.08 1.27
C ILE A 139 -36.17 2.39 1.32
N PRO A 140 -37.34 2.45 2.03
CA PRO A 140 -38.12 3.68 2.18
C PRO A 140 -37.31 4.77 2.89
N GLY A 141 -37.43 6.00 2.42
CA GLY A 141 -36.60 7.13 2.79
C GLY A 141 -36.55 7.43 4.29
N GLU A 142 -35.37 7.44 4.83
CA GLU A 142 -35.01 8.17 6.02
C GLU A 142 -34.13 9.36 5.64
N ARG A 143 -34.59 10.53 6.03
CA ARG A 143 -33.88 11.80 5.84
C ARG A 143 -32.59 11.78 6.66
N VAL A 144 -31.45 11.93 5.98
CA VAL A 144 -30.17 12.18 6.62
C VAL A 144 -30.22 13.59 7.21
N GLY A 145 -30.39 13.67 8.51
CA GLY A 145 -30.22 14.90 9.29
C GLY A 145 -28.74 15.16 9.55
N ASP A 146 -28.27 16.29 9.07
CA ASP A 146 -26.99 16.89 9.33
C ASP A 146 -26.91 17.33 10.79
N THR A 147 -25.95 16.84 11.58
CA THR A 147 -25.57 17.47 12.85
C THR A 147 -24.05 17.48 12.97
N GLY A 148 -23.48 18.61 12.58
CA GLY A 148 -22.18 19.01 13.10
C GLY A 148 -22.29 19.29 14.60
N ASP A 149 -21.70 18.46 15.43
CA ASP A 149 -21.22 18.85 16.75
C ASP A 149 -20.33 17.73 17.33
N GLY A 150 -19.16 18.13 17.84
CA GLY A 150 -18.17 17.26 18.47
C GLY A 150 -18.64 16.75 19.83
N ARG A 151 -19.40 15.65 19.88
CA ARG A 151 -19.79 14.99 21.13
C ARG A 151 -19.25 13.57 21.24
N ARG A 152 -18.74 13.27 22.42
CA ARG A 152 -18.26 11.94 22.87
C ARG A 152 -19.28 10.85 22.54
N LEU A 153 -18.80 9.82 21.85
CA LEU A 153 -19.56 8.64 21.43
C LEU A 153 -20.11 7.88 22.65
N ARG A 154 -21.43 7.74 22.73
CA ARG A 154 -22.11 6.81 23.65
C ARG A 154 -22.24 5.44 22.96
N PRO A 155 -22.12 4.30 23.69
CA PRO A 155 -22.29 2.97 23.13
C PRO A 155 -23.78 2.70 22.90
N GLY A 156 -24.22 2.78 21.65
CA GLY A 156 -25.58 2.45 21.24
C GLY A 156 -25.69 2.43 19.73
N GLY A 157 -25.77 1.24 19.16
CA GLY A 157 -26.39 0.78 17.89
C GLY A 157 -26.33 1.60 16.60
N ARG A 158 -25.60 2.70 16.47
CA ARG A 158 -25.50 3.49 15.24
C ARG A 158 -24.33 3.04 14.39
N PHE A 159 -24.56 2.95 13.06
CA PHE A 159 -23.48 2.77 12.08
C PHE A 159 -22.48 3.92 12.22
N GLN A 160 -21.21 3.55 12.36
CA GLN A 160 -20.11 4.49 12.22
C GLN A 160 -19.63 4.47 10.79
N THR A 161 -19.64 5.61 10.14
CA THR A 161 -19.11 5.79 8.78
C THR A 161 -17.85 6.63 8.83
N GLY A 162 -16.83 6.25 8.04
CA GLY A 162 -15.60 7.00 8.00
C GLY A 162 -14.63 6.51 6.94
N ARG A 163 -13.61 7.31 6.67
CA ARG A 163 -12.50 6.95 5.78
C ARG A 163 -11.39 6.27 6.58
N TYR A 164 -11.71 5.15 7.18
CA TYR A 164 -10.88 4.42 8.16
C TYR A 164 -9.50 3.99 7.67
N PHE A 165 -9.23 4.07 6.38
CA PHE A 165 -7.97 3.66 5.75
C PHE A 165 -7.35 4.78 4.91
N SER A 166 -7.89 6.01 5.00
CA SER A 166 -7.39 7.16 4.25
C SER A 166 -6.28 7.87 5.00
N CYS A 167 -5.03 7.57 4.67
CA CYS A 167 -3.88 8.25 5.26
C CYS A 167 -3.82 9.72 4.83
N GLN A 168 -3.36 10.58 5.74
CA GLN A 168 -2.85 11.91 5.46
C GLN A 168 -1.59 11.84 4.58
N ASP A 169 -1.09 12.97 4.08
CA ASP A 169 0.16 13.01 3.33
C ASP A 169 1.36 13.02 4.29
N LEU A 170 2.43 12.33 3.92
CA LEU A 170 3.69 12.35 4.66
C LEU A 170 4.31 13.74 4.58
N SER A 171 4.89 14.24 5.67
CA SER A 171 5.82 15.36 5.69
C SER A 171 6.91 15.14 6.73
N MET A 172 8.17 15.16 6.27
CA MET A 172 9.37 14.97 7.07
C MET A 172 10.11 16.30 7.31
N ASP A 173 9.44 17.42 7.13
CA ASP A 173 9.98 18.76 7.26
C ASP A 173 10.73 18.99 8.57
N VAL A 174 10.19 18.48 9.68
CA VAL A 174 10.82 18.59 11.00
C VAL A 174 12.01 17.67 11.23
N LEU A 175 12.20 16.65 10.38
CA LEU A 175 13.23 15.62 10.51
C LEU A 175 14.39 15.80 9.53
N VAL A 176 14.39 16.85 8.72
CA VAL A 176 15.42 17.07 7.68
C VAL A 176 16.83 17.02 8.26
N LYS A 177 17.07 17.69 9.41
CA LYS A 177 18.37 17.67 10.09
C LYS A 177 18.82 16.25 10.47
N THR A 178 17.91 15.41 10.95
CA THR A 178 18.20 14.02 11.29
C THR A 178 18.49 13.20 10.03
N LEU A 179 17.65 13.35 9.00
CA LEU A 179 17.81 12.61 7.73
C LEU A 179 19.13 12.93 7.01
N THR A 180 19.61 14.18 7.09
CA THR A 180 20.91 14.56 6.49
C THR A 180 22.10 13.92 7.19
N GLY A 181 21.95 13.53 8.45
CA GLY A 181 23.00 12.86 9.24
C GLY A 181 23.06 11.34 9.08
N ILE A 182 22.11 10.70 8.36
CA ILE A 182 22.08 9.24 8.21
C ILE A 182 23.04 8.83 7.09
N PRO A 183 24.09 8.03 7.37
CA PRO A 183 24.97 7.47 6.36
C PRO A 183 24.15 6.68 5.32
N HIS A 184 24.66 6.50 4.12
CA HIS A 184 24.00 5.81 3.02
C HIS A 184 22.63 6.35 2.55
N LEU A 185 21.94 7.21 3.31
CA LEU A 185 20.68 7.84 2.90
C LEU A 185 20.97 9.06 2.02
N VAL A 186 21.25 8.84 0.75
CA VAL A 186 21.71 9.88 -0.19
C VAL A 186 20.61 10.49 -1.04
N SER A 187 19.39 9.94 -0.98
CA SER A 187 18.30 10.40 -1.84
C SER A 187 17.00 10.56 -1.08
N TRP A 188 16.36 11.69 -1.30
CA TRP A 188 15.04 12.02 -0.76
C TRP A 188 14.00 12.04 -1.87
N LYS A 189 12.89 11.33 -1.67
CA LYS A 189 11.85 11.19 -2.67
C LYS A 189 10.57 11.92 -2.29
N ILE A 190 10.05 12.69 -3.23
CA ILE A 190 8.78 13.40 -3.10
C ILE A 190 7.75 12.70 -3.99
N GLU A 191 6.61 12.30 -3.41
CA GLU A 191 5.49 11.75 -4.18
C GLU A 191 4.65 12.88 -4.77
N GLY A 192 4.59 12.97 -6.07
CA GLY A 192 3.88 14.03 -6.79
C GLY A 192 3.22 13.59 -8.11
N ARG A 193 3.10 12.26 -8.36
CA ARG A 193 2.64 11.72 -9.65
C ARG A 193 1.30 12.28 -10.16
N LYS A 194 0.37 12.56 -9.24
CA LYS A 194 -0.95 13.14 -9.57
C LYS A 194 -1.08 14.61 -9.17
N LYS A 195 0.04 15.28 -8.98
CA LYS A 195 0.09 16.68 -8.58
C LYS A 195 0.55 17.56 -9.73
N GLY A 196 0.09 18.82 -9.73
CA GLY A 196 0.52 19.82 -10.71
C GLY A 196 1.93 20.36 -10.45
N PRO A 197 2.49 21.13 -11.39
CA PRO A 197 3.83 21.74 -11.27
C PRO A 197 3.97 22.62 -10.04
N HIS A 198 2.93 23.35 -9.65
CA HIS A 198 2.90 24.21 -8.46
C HIS A 198 3.27 23.42 -7.20
N TYR A 199 2.62 22.26 -6.98
CA TYR A 199 2.92 21.41 -5.83
C TYR A 199 4.36 20.93 -5.83
N VAL A 200 4.85 20.44 -6.97
CA VAL A 200 6.21 19.89 -7.08
C VAL A 200 7.24 21.00 -6.82
N TYR A 201 7.07 22.15 -7.47
CA TYR A 201 7.98 23.29 -7.33
C TYR A 201 8.08 23.76 -5.87
N HIS A 202 6.94 24.02 -5.22
CA HIS A 202 6.91 24.51 -3.85
C HIS A 202 7.45 23.47 -2.85
N THR A 203 7.09 22.20 -3.03
CA THR A 203 7.59 21.14 -2.16
C THR A 203 9.09 20.98 -2.29
N VAL A 204 9.63 20.91 -3.50
CA VAL A 204 11.08 20.79 -3.73
C VAL A 204 11.82 22.02 -3.18
N THR A 205 11.30 23.22 -3.42
CA THR A 205 11.90 24.47 -2.92
C THR A 205 11.98 24.48 -1.39
N ALA A 206 10.90 24.10 -0.71
CA ALA A 206 10.88 24.05 0.75
C ALA A 206 11.91 23.06 1.31
N TYR A 207 11.98 21.83 0.75
CA TYR A 207 12.97 20.86 1.22
C TYR A 207 14.41 21.24 0.87
N ARG A 208 14.66 21.97 -0.21
CA ARG A 208 15.99 22.54 -0.49
C ARG A 208 16.38 23.58 0.55
N ILE A 209 15.48 24.49 0.90
CA ILE A 209 15.72 25.48 1.96
C ILE A 209 16.08 24.79 3.28
N LEU A 210 15.31 23.77 3.68
CA LEU A 210 15.54 23.02 4.91
C LEU A 210 16.88 22.25 4.89
N ARG A 211 17.23 21.67 3.76
CA ARG A 211 18.48 20.91 3.57
C ARG A 211 19.69 21.83 3.62
N ASP A 212 19.61 22.97 2.92
CA ASP A 212 20.73 23.89 2.74
C ASP A 212 20.97 24.75 3.99
N ASN A 213 19.97 24.85 4.89
CA ASN A 213 20.02 25.63 6.13
C ASN A 213 19.57 24.79 7.34
N PRO A 214 20.26 23.70 7.69
CA PRO A 214 19.84 22.79 8.75
C PRO A 214 19.95 23.47 10.13
N GLY A 215 18.82 23.66 10.79
CA GLY A 215 18.73 24.24 12.12
C GLY A 215 18.52 25.77 12.17
N ASP A 216 18.38 26.44 11.03
CA ASP A 216 17.99 27.85 10.97
C ASP A 216 16.47 28.01 11.18
N PRO A 217 16.01 28.70 12.24
CA PRO A 217 14.60 28.90 12.53
C PRO A 217 13.84 29.71 11.46
N GLU A 218 14.48 30.70 10.85
CA GLU A 218 13.85 31.54 9.82
C GLU A 218 13.70 30.77 8.50
N ALA A 219 14.71 29.99 8.11
CA ALA A 219 14.63 29.10 6.98
C ALA A 219 13.52 28.04 7.18
N LYS A 220 13.39 27.49 8.39
CA LYS A 220 12.32 26.56 8.75
C LYS A 220 10.95 27.21 8.61
N LYS A 221 10.75 28.40 9.17
CA LYS A 221 9.49 29.15 9.08
C LYS A 221 9.12 29.47 7.62
N THR A 222 10.11 29.85 6.81
CA THR A 222 9.93 30.09 5.37
C THR A 222 9.49 28.83 4.65
N ALA A 223 10.18 27.71 4.88
CA ALA A 223 9.86 26.44 4.26
C ALA A 223 8.47 25.92 4.67
N GLU A 224 8.09 26.03 5.94
CA GLU A 224 6.74 25.68 6.42
C GLU A 224 5.67 26.52 5.72
N GLY A 225 5.89 27.82 5.55
CA GLY A 225 4.99 28.72 4.79
C GLY A 225 4.83 28.26 3.34
N ILE A 226 5.92 27.88 2.67
CA ILE A 226 5.91 27.37 1.30
C ILE A 226 5.16 26.03 1.24
N LEU A 227 5.38 25.10 2.17
CA LEU A 227 4.69 23.80 2.22
C LEU A 227 3.18 23.95 2.44
N GLN A 228 2.75 24.92 3.25
CA GLN A 228 1.32 25.22 3.42
C GLN A 228 0.69 25.66 2.10
N MET A 229 1.42 26.40 1.27
CA MET A 229 0.96 26.86 -0.03
C MET A 229 1.12 25.85 -1.15
N ALA A 230 1.78 24.71 -0.91
CA ALA A 230 1.97 23.65 -1.92
C ALA A 230 0.67 22.91 -2.33
N LEU A 231 -0.47 23.22 -1.71
CA LEU A 231 -1.80 22.67 -2.02
C LEU A 231 -1.88 21.15 -1.83
N GLY A 232 -1.14 20.63 -0.85
CA GLY A 232 -1.20 19.23 -0.41
C GLY A 232 -2.49 18.90 0.36
N ARG A 233 -2.50 17.73 0.97
CA ARG A 233 -3.49 17.32 1.98
C ARG A 233 -2.90 17.58 3.38
N PRO A 234 -3.71 17.48 4.45
CA PRO A 234 -3.17 17.50 5.81
C PRO A 234 -2.03 16.51 5.99
N ASN A 235 -0.99 16.91 6.72
CA ASN A 235 0.27 16.18 6.84
C ASN A 235 0.34 15.34 8.11
N THR A 236 1.11 14.26 8.04
CA THR A 236 1.47 13.40 9.15
C THR A 236 2.95 13.03 9.08
N ARG A 237 3.55 12.70 10.22
CA ARG A 237 4.89 12.10 10.32
C ARG A 237 4.83 10.57 10.30
N ALA A 238 3.63 10.01 10.17
CA ALA A 238 3.40 8.56 10.21
C ALA A 238 4.09 7.90 11.41
N ARG A 239 4.91 6.86 11.18
CA ARG A 239 5.68 6.16 12.23
C ARG A 239 7.11 6.67 12.39
N PHE A 240 7.54 7.67 11.64
CA PHE A 240 8.93 8.14 11.69
C PHE A 240 9.36 8.65 13.06
N LEU A 241 8.43 9.18 13.86
CA LEU A 241 8.68 9.56 15.25
C LEU A 241 8.10 8.49 16.19
N PRO A 242 8.93 7.69 16.89
CA PRO A 242 8.48 6.59 17.75
C PRO A 242 7.56 7.05 18.90
N GLN A 243 7.75 8.29 19.37
CA GLN A 243 6.99 8.90 20.46
C GLN A 243 5.54 9.25 20.08
N HIS A 244 5.24 9.29 18.79
CA HIS A 244 3.92 9.60 18.27
C HIS A 244 3.38 8.41 17.46
N THR A 245 2.84 7.42 18.15
CA THR A 245 2.12 6.28 17.54
C THR A 245 0.80 6.70 16.89
N ALA A 246 0.74 7.91 16.35
CA ALA A 246 -0.43 8.40 15.66
C ALA A 246 -0.65 7.56 14.40
N VAL A 247 -1.79 6.87 14.37
CA VAL A 247 -2.26 6.24 13.13
C VAL A 247 -2.41 7.37 12.10
N PRO A 248 -1.73 7.30 10.94
CA PRO A 248 -1.71 8.41 9.97
C PRO A 248 -3.04 8.55 9.21
N VAL A 249 -4.12 8.05 9.76
CA VAL A 249 -5.46 8.02 9.18
C VAL A 249 -6.33 9.10 9.81
N ASP A 250 -7.04 9.83 8.98
CA ASP A 250 -8.09 10.75 9.40
C ASP A 250 -9.45 10.24 8.86
N PRO A 251 -10.26 9.57 9.70
CA PRO A 251 -11.55 9.04 9.29
C PRO A 251 -12.56 10.10 8.84
N SER A 252 -12.42 11.33 9.35
CA SER A 252 -13.25 12.50 9.00
C SER A 252 -12.63 13.35 7.89
N GLY A 253 -11.36 13.08 7.56
CA GLY A 253 -10.56 13.85 6.62
C GLY A 253 -11.01 13.70 5.19
N GLN A 254 -10.67 14.70 4.40
CA GLN A 254 -10.93 14.70 2.96
C GLN A 254 -9.82 13.95 2.22
N THR A 255 -10.19 13.28 1.14
CA THR A 255 -9.24 12.54 0.31
C THR A 255 -8.56 13.39 -0.74
N SER A 256 -9.18 14.50 -1.10
CA SER A 256 -8.69 15.39 -2.16
C SER A 256 -7.71 16.44 -1.64
N SER A 257 -6.75 16.81 -2.48
CA SER A 257 -5.78 17.86 -2.20
C SER A 257 -6.39 19.25 -2.37
N GLY A 258 -5.77 20.23 -1.77
CA GLY A 258 -6.12 21.64 -1.87
C GLY A 258 -6.12 22.32 -0.51
N LEU A 259 -5.86 23.61 -0.53
CA LEU A 259 -5.88 24.47 0.65
C LEU A 259 -7.31 24.97 0.88
N LEU A 260 -7.87 24.76 2.08
CA LEU A 260 -9.16 25.34 2.45
C LEU A 260 -9.05 26.87 2.43
N VAL A 261 -9.77 27.51 1.51
CA VAL A 261 -9.73 28.96 1.32
C VAL A 261 -11.00 29.68 1.74
N GLY A 262 -12.07 28.95 2.08
CA GLY A 262 -13.30 29.56 2.55
C GLY A 262 -14.46 28.57 2.61
N LYS A 263 -15.63 29.10 2.99
CA LYS A 263 -16.90 28.38 2.95
C LYS A 263 -17.91 29.19 2.15
N ILE A 264 -18.83 28.48 1.49
CA ILE A 264 -19.90 29.11 0.71
C ILE A 264 -20.80 29.94 1.64
N GLY A 265 -21.01 31.19 1.28
CA GLY A 265 -22.10 32.02 1.70
C GLY A 265 -23.14 32.13 0.58
N ILE A 266 -24.39 32.35 0.93
CA ILE A 266 -25.48 32.67 -0.03
C ILE A 266 -25.94 34.09 0.26
N ASP A 267 -25.93 34.94 -0.75
CA ASP A 267 -26.42 36.30 -0.63
C ASP A 267 -27.96 36.40 -0.61
N ARG A 268 -28.48 37.61 -0.45
CA ARG A 268 -29.95 37.84 -0.40
C ARG A 268 -30.67 37.48 -1.71
N GLN A 269 -29.92 37.38 -2.81
CA GLN A 269 -30.43 37.05 -4.14
C GLN A 269 -30.27 35.56 -4.47
N GLY A 270 -29.75 34.77 -3.52
CA GLY A 270 -29.49 33.34 -3.69
C GLY A 270 -28.18 33.01 -4.45
N ALA A 271 -27.32 33.99 -4.67
CA ALA A 271 -26.04 33.76 -5.37
C ALA A 271 -24.95 33.28 -4.39
N PRO A 272 -24.19 32.23 -4.76
CA PRO A 272 -23.11 31.70 -3.94
C PRO A 272 -21.88 32.62 -4.00
N PHE A 273 -21.31 32.89 -2.85
CA PHE A 273 -20.06 33.65 -2.71
C PHE A 273 -19.14 33.02 -1.67
N ILE A 274 -17.85 33.44 -1.68
CA ILE A 274 -16.90 33.16 -0.61
C ILE A 274 -16.22 34.45 -0.12
N LYS A 275 -15.82 34.43 1.16
CA LYS A 275 -14.84 35.36 1.73
C LYS A 275 -13.54 34.56 1.97
N PRO A 276 -12.53 34.70 1.10
CA PRO A 276 -11.37 33.83 1.16
C PRO A 276 -10.48 34.15 2.36
N PHE A 277 -9.87 33.11 2.95
CA PHE A 277 -8.94 33.21 4.08
C PHE A 277 -7.53 33.70 3.65
N ILE A 278 -7.23 33.61 2.36
CA ILE A 278 -6.00 34.10 1.71
C ILE A 278 -6.37 34.87 0.44
N PRO A 279 -5.48 35.73 -0.08
CA PRO A 279 -5.71 36.36 -1.37
C PRO A 279 -5.85 35.31 -2.48
N LEU A 280 -6.83 35.49 -3.36
CA LEU A 280 -7.02 34.66 -4.56
C LEU A 280 -6.58 35.45 -5.80
N LEU A 281 -5.81 34.78 -6.64
CA LEU A 281 -5.25 35.34 -7.87
C LEU A 281 -6.13 34.99 -9.09
N PRO A 282 -6.14 35.81 -10.15
CA PRO A 282 -6.72 35.42 -11.43
C PRO A 282 -6.07 34.13 -11.94
N LYS A 283 -6.88 33.18 -12.43
CA LYS A 283 -6.49 31.84 -12.87
C LYS A 283 -6.20 30.84 -11.75
N ASP A 284 -6.35 31.19 -10.47
CA ASP A 284 -6.48 30.18 -9.42
C ASP A 284 -7.65 29.26 -9.75
N TYR A 285 -7.51 27.95 -9.46
CA TYR A 285 -8.59 26.99 -9.59
C TYR A 285 -9.15 26.62 -8.21
N LEU A 286 -10.45 26.78 -8.08
CA LEU A 286 -11.18 26.43 -6.85
C LEU A 286 -11.98 25.13 -7.06
N ARG A 287 -12.05 24.31 -6.04
CA ARG A 287 -13.01 23.22 -5.92
C ARG A 287 -13.99 23.57 -4.81
N VAL A 288 -15.29 23.50 -5.14
CA VAL A 288 -16.41 23.63 -4.20
C VAL A 288 -16.93 22.24 -3.90
N GLY A 289 -16.97 21.84 -2.63
CA GLY A 289 -17.33 20.50 -2.20
C GLY A 289 -16.16 19.51 -2.22
N VAL A 290 -16.47 18.23 -2.05
CA VAL A 290 -15.51 17.13 -1.91
C VAL A 290 -15.65 16.17 -3.10
N GLU A 291 -14.55 15.74 -3.69
CA GLU A 291 -14.53 14.87 -4.89
C GLU A 291 -15.27 13.54 -4.70
N ASP A 292 -15.28 13.01 -3.48
CA ASP A 292 -15.86 11.71 -3.16
C ASP A 292 -17.37 11.81 -2.79
N GLU A 293 -17.92 13.01 -2.75
CA GLU A 293 -19.34 13.24 -2.55
C GLU A 293 -20.11 13.26 -3.87
N ASN A 294 -21.43 13.08 -3.78
CA ASN A 294 -22.29 13.05 -4.96
C ASN A 294 -22.28 14.36 -5.77
N TRP A 295 -21.75 15.42 -5.19
CA TRP A 295 -21.68 16.72 -5.83
C TRP A 295 -20.40 17.48 -5.47
N HIS A 296 -19.68 17.88 -6.48
CA HIS A 296 -18.62 18.89 -6.40
C HIS A 296 -18.51 19.61 -7.76
N THR A 297 -17.88 20.76 -7.75
CA THR A 297 -17.56 21.49 -8.99
C THR A 297 -16.24 22.21 -8.87
N THR A 298 -15.60 22.43 -10.02
CA THR A 298 -14.36 23.21 -10.11
C THR A 298 -14.62 24.45 -10.96
N LEU A 299 -13.99 25.57 -10.59
CA LEU A 299 -14.14 26.84 -11.30
C LEU A 299 -12.88 27.69 -11.18
N PRO A 300 -12.55 28.47 -12.22
CA PRO A 300 -11.44 29.41 -12.18
C PRO A 300 -11.83 30.70 -11.45
N VAL A 301 -10.85 31.30 -10.78
CA VAL A 301 -10.95 32.66 -10.26
C VAL A 301 -10.67 33.62 -11.41
N THR A 302 -11.62 34.56 -11.66
CA THR A 302 -11.55 35.48 -12.80
C THR A 302 -10.89 36.81 -12.46
N ARG A 303 -10.88 37.21 -11.17
CA ARG A 303 -10.31 38.48 -10.71
C ARG A 303 -9.56 38.31 -9.39
N PHE A 304 -8.62 39.18 -9.14
CA PHE A 304 -7.99 39.28 -7.83
C PHE A 304 -9.03 39.53 -6.75
N THR A 305 -8.94 38.75 -5.67
CA THR A 305 -9.83 38.92 -4.51
C THR A 305 -8.94 38.90 -3.24
N PRO A 306 -8.86 40.01 -2.49
CA PRO A 306 -8.05 40.05 -1.28
C PRO A 306 -8.63 39.15 -0.18
N LYS A 307 -7.82 38.82 0.82
CA LYS A 307 -8.27 38.12 2.03
C LYS A 307 -9.48 38.85 2.64
N GLY A 308 -10.54 38.10 2.93
CA GLY A 308 -11.81 38.63 3.47
C GLY A 308 -12.67 39.39 2.45
N GLY A 309 -12.19 39.64 1.25
CA GLY A 309 -12.98 40.22 0.17
C GLY A 309 -14.10 39.26 -0.29
N THR A 310 -15.06 39.75 -1.10
CA THR A 310 -16.16 38.92 -1.59
C THR A 310 -15.92 38.48 -3.04
N LEU A 311 -15.85 37.16 -3.26
CA LEU A 311 -15.83 36.55 -4.58
C LEU A 311 -17.16 35.85 -4.86
N LEU A 312 -17.93 36.36 -5.83
CA LEU A 312 -19.11 35.70 -6.34
C LEU A 312 -18.71 34.50 -7.20
N LEU A 313 -19.31 33.34 -6.96
CA LEU A 313 -19.01 32.11 -7.69
C LEU A 313 -20.03 31.89 -8.79
N ARG A 314 -19.57 31.72 -10.03
CA ARG A 314 -20.44 31.44 -11.18
C ARG A 314 -20.76 29.94 -11.22
N ILE A 315 -21.72 29.51 -10.41
CA ILE A 315 -22.21 28.13 -10.36
C ILE A 315 -23.63 28.12 -10.94
N PRO A 316 -23.96 27.17 -11.85
CA PRO A 316 -25.32 27.05 -12.38
C PRO A 316 -26.36 26.87 -11.27
N ARG A 317 -27.52 27.52 -11.37
CA ARG A 317 -28.55 27.51 -10.31
C ARG A 317 -28.97 26.10 -9.84
N HIS A 318 -29.08 25.14 -10.77
CA HIS A 318 -29.40 23.74 -10.47
C HIS A 318 -28.28 22.99 -9.74
N LYS A 319 -27.08 23.58 -9.65
CA LYS A 319 -25.90 23.06 -8.92
C LYS A 319 -25.46 23.97 -7.78
N THR A 320 -26.29 24.93 -7.36
CA THR A 320 -25.94 25.84 -6.27
C THR A 320 -25.73 25.06 -4.97
N PRO A 321 -24.57 25.14 -4.33
CA PRO A 321 -24.28 24.45 -3.07
C PRO A 321 -25.04 25.09 -1.92
N LYS A 322 -25.25 24.32 -0.86
CA LYS A 322 -25.74 24.86 0.42
C LYS A 322 -24.68 25.79 1.04
N ALA A 323 -25.15 26.75 1.85
CA ALA A 323 -24.26 27.56 2.69
C ALA A 323 -23.41 26.64 3.60
N GLY A 324 -22.17 27.02 3.86
CA GLY A 324 -21.22 26.28 4.69
C GLY A 324 -20.37 25.24 3.96
N VAL A 325 -20.67 24.89 2.69
CA VAL A 325 -19.84 23.98 1.89
C VAL A 325 -18.43 24.54 1.73
N CYS A 326 -17.42 23.71 1.98
CA CYS A 326 -16.02 24.11 1.94
C CYS A 326 -15.54 24.36 0.49
N VAL A 327 -14.67 25.37 0.35
CA VAL A 327 -14.03 25.73 -0.92
C VAL A 327 -12.53 25.63 -0.77
N TYR A 328 -11.91 24.93 -1.72
CA TYR A 328 -10.47 24.63 -1.71
C TYR A 328 -9.80 25.24 -2.94
N LEU A 329 -8.63 25.83 -2.74
CA LEU A 329 -7.69 26.17 -3.79
C LEU A 329 -6.96 24.88 -4.19
N ILE A 330 -7.09 24.46 -5.45
CA ILE A 330 -6.54 23.19 -5.93
C ILE A 330 -5.42 23.36 -6.96
N ASP A 331 -5.33 24.52 -7.60
CA ASP A 331 -4.23 24.89 -8.49
C ASP A 331 -4.03 26.42 -8.45
N ARG A 332 -2.78 26.84 -8.49
CA ARG A 332 -2.38 28.24 -8.57
C ARG A 332 -1.29 28.40 -9.62
N ARG A 333 -1.49 29.38 -10.54
CA ARG A 333 -0.54 29.66 -11.61
C ARG A 333 0.04 31.05 -11.43
N GLU A 334 1.04 31.14 -10.59
CA GLU A 334 1.82 32.36 -10.38
C GLU A 334 2.59 32.70 -11.67
N LYS A 335 2.74 34.01 -11.94
CA LYS A 335 3.45 34.47 -13.15
C LYS A 335 4.90 33.97 -13.18
N GLU A 336 5.61 34.06 -12.05
CA GLU A 336 6.99 33.60 -11.90
C GLU A 336 7.12 32.11 -12.17
N LEU A 337 6.25 31.29 -11.56
CA LEU A 337 6.24 29.85 -11.84
C LEU A 337 5.97 29.54 -13.30
N THR A 338 5.07 30.29 -13.93
CA THR A 338 4.77 30.10 -15.37
C THR A 338 5.99 30.44 -16.24
N GLN A 339 6.75 31.49 -15.90
CA GLN A 339 7.99 31.83 -16.62
C GLN A 339 9.04 30.72 -16.46
N ILE A 340 9.28 30.26 -15.23
CA ILE A 340 10.21 29.15 -14.96
C ILE A 340 9.82 27.89 -15.73
N LEU A 341 8.54 27.54 -15.76
CA LEU A 341 8.06 26.36 -16.50
C LEU A 341 8.26 26.50 -18.01
N ASN A 342 8.04 27.68 -18.57
CA ASN A 342 8.28 27.94 -19.99
C ASN A 342 9.77 27.85 -20.34
N GLU A 343 10.65 28.39 -19.49
CA GLU A 343 12.09 28.25 -19.67
C GLU A 343 12.54 26.78 -19.67
N TRP A 344 12.03 25.99 -18.72
CA TRP A 344 12.35 24.57 -18.63
C TRP A 344 11.76 23.79 -19.81
N GLN A 345 10.56 24.13 -20.27
CA GLN A 345 9.96 23.54 -21.44
C GLN A 345 10.82 23.77 -22.71
N SER A 346 11.26 25.03 -22.92
CA SER A 346 12.15 25.35 -24.04
C SER A 346 13.48 24.58 -23.98
N ARG A 347 14.04 24.42 -22.76
CA ARG A 347 15.27 23.62 -22.58
C ARG A 347 15.04 22.15 -22.89
N LEU A 348 13.90 21.58 -22.51
CA LEU A 348 13.54 20.19 -22.81
C LEU A 348 13.37 19.96 -24.32
N GLU A 349 12.75 20.92 -25.03
CA GLU A 349 12.57 20.87 -26.47
C GLU A 349 13.89 20.93 -27.25
N CYS A 350 14.90 21.60 -26.67
CA CYS A 350 16.25 21.66 -27.25
C CYS A 350 17.13 20.45 -26.90
N MET A 351 16.65 19.51 -26.06
CA MET A 351 17.44 18.33 -25.74
C MET A 351 17.50 17.39 -26.95
N PRO A 352 18.71 16.89 -27.31
CA PRO A 352 18.83 15.93 -28.41
C PRO A 352 18.03 14.67 -28.08
N GLU A 353 17.29 14.16 -29.05
CA GLU A 353 16.66 12.84 -28.91
C GLU A 353 17.75 11.80 -28.60
N ARG A 354 17.54 11.06 -27.52
CA ARG A 354 18.41 9.92 -27.26
C ARG A 354 18.21 8.91 -28.38
N THR A 355 19.25 8.70 -29.18
CA THR A 355 19.32 7.54 -30.05
C THR A 355 19.27 6.30 -29.13
N THR A 356 18.14 5.66 -29.07
CA THR A 356 18.02 4.34 -28.46
C THR A 356 18.76 3.39 -29.40
N GLU A 357 20.00 3.02 -29.07
CA GLU A 357 20.54 1.81 -29.63
C GLU A 357 19.54 0.70 -29.30
N ASN A 358 19.04 0.06 -30.34
CA ASN A 358 18.18 -1.10 -30.19
C ASN A 358 19.01 -2.23 -29.57
N VAL A 359 19.14 -2.20 -28.25
CA VAL A 359 19.69 -3.31 -27.49
C VAL A 359 18.67 -4.45 -27.59
N THR A 360 18.87 -5.31 -28.57
CA THR A 360 18.14 -6.59 -28.64
C THR A 360 18.62 -7.45 -27.49
N SER A 361 18.04 -7.25 -26.32
CA SER A 361 18.19 -8.17 -25.21
C SER A 361 17.58 -9.51 -25.65
N ARG A 362 18.42 -10.50 -25.89
CA ARG A 362 17.95 -11.88 -26.01
C ARG A 362 17.78 -12.40 -24.58
N PRO A 363 16.55 -12.59 -24.09
CA PRO A 363 16.36 -13.24 -22.79
C PRO A 363 17.02 -14.61 -22.86
N ASN A 364 17.79 -14.97 -21.83
CA ASN A 364 18.34 -16.30 -21.72
C ASN A 364 17.24 -17.33 -21.93
N ARG A 365 17.46 -18.24 -22.88
CA ARG A 365 16.48 -19.28 -23.20
C ARG A 365 16.33 -20.16 -21.97
N VAL A 366 15.21 -20.01 -21.26
CA VAL A 366 14.89 -20.88 -20.13
C VAL A 366 14.63 -22.27 -20.70
N ILE A 367 15.42 -23.24 -20.30
CA ILE A 367 15.21 -24.64 -20.66
C ILE A 367 14.19 -25.20 -19.66
N PRO A 368 12.97 -25.56 -20.10
CA PRO A 368 11.99 -26.14 -19.19
C PRO A 368 12.52 -27.49 -18.69
N CYS A 369 12.55 -27.67 -17.38
CA CYS A 369 12.87 -28.93 -16.76
C CYS A 369 11.59 -29.75 -16.52
N ARG A 370 11.66 -31.08 -16.61
CA ARG A 370 10.60 -31.94 -16.11
C ARG A 370 10.76 -32.07 -14.60
N PHE A 371 9.72 -31.71 -13.85
CA PHE A 371 9.72 -31.78 -12.40
C PHE A 371 8.82 -32.89 -11.89
N THR A 372 9.22 -33.51 -10.80
CA THR A 372 8.31 -34.34 -10.00
C THR A 372 7.27 -33.43 -9.35
N ARG A 373 6.00 -33.83 -9.36
CA ARG A 373 4.92 -33.09 -8.71
C ARG A 373 5.22 -32.92 -7.22
N LEU A 374 5.25 -31.69 -6.75
CA LEU A 374 5.36 -31.39 -5.33
C LEU A 374 4.02 -31.65 -4.63
N PRO A 375 4.03 -31.96 -3.32
CA PRO A 375 2.79 -32.14 -2.56
C PRO A 375 1.99 -30.85 -2.52
N ASP A 376 0.68 -30.97 -2.53
CA ASP A 376 -0.21 -29.85 -2.28
C ASP A 376 0.01 -29.32 -0.86
N MET A 377 -0.03 -28.01 -0.67
CA MET A 377 0.22 -27.37 0.62
C MET A 377 -1.08 -26.85 1.24
N VAL A 378 -1.27 -27.08 2.53
CA VAL A 378 -2.37 -26.53 3.32
C VAL A 378 -1.80 -25.69 4.46
N VAL A 379 -2.05 -24.38 4.44
CA VAL A 379 -1.57 -23.47 5.48
C VAL A 379 -2.59 -23.36 6.59
N HIS A 380 -2.20 -23.72 7.80
CA HIS A 380 -3.05 -23.68 8.99
C HIS A 380 -2.78 -22.42 9.81
N ALA A 381 -3.84 -21.80 10.33
CA ALA A 381 -3.75 -20.66 11.24
C ALA A 381 -3.24 -21.05 12.65
N SER A 382 -3.41 -22.31 13.03
CA SER A 382 -2.98 -22.90 14.31
C SER A 382 -2.59 -24.34 14.10
N LEU A 383 -1.95 -24.96 15.12
CA LEU A 383 -1.57 -26.37 15.06
C LEU A 383 -2.81 -27.26 14.78
N PRO A 384 -2.82 -28.06 13.72
CA PRO A 384 -3.95 -28.92 13.40
C PRO A 384 -4.13 -30.01 14.46
N GLN A 385 -5.36 -30.21 14.93
CA GLN A 385 -5.68 -31.21 15.96
C GLN A 385 -5.97 -32.58 15.33
N GLY A 386 -5.47 -33.65 15.96
CA GLY A 386 -5.48 -35.09 15.70
C GLY A 386 -6.32 -35.74 14.58
N LYS A 387 -7.51 -35.23 14.22
CA LYS A 387 -8.30 -35.77 13.11
C LYS A 387 -7.90 -35.20 11.74
N GLU A 388 -7.41 -33.97 11.73
CA GLU A 388 -6.97 -33.28 10.50
C GLU A 388 -5.64 -33.82 9.97
N THR A 389 -4.83 -34.42 10.86
CA THR A 389 -3.54 -35.03 10.49
C THR A 389 -3.68 -36.45 9.91
N ARG A 390 -4.78 -37.16 10.13
CA ARG A 390 -4.99 -38.52 9.63
C ARG A 390 -5.26 -38.61 8.12
N GLY A 391 -5.71 -37.53 7.49
CA GLY A 391 -5.82 -37.39 6.03
C GLY A 391 -4.53 -36.94 5.33
N ALA A 392 -3.47 -36.64 6.06
CA ALA A 392 -2.30 -35.88 5.68
C ALA A 392 -1.27 -36.58 4.77
N ARG A 393 -1.53 -37.77 4.25
CA ARG A 393 -0.62 -38.42 3.28
C ARG A 393 -0.59 -37.75 1.90
N LYS A 394 -1.53 -36.85 1.61
CA LYS A 394 -1.63 -36.16 0.30
C LYS A 394 -1.18 -34.70 0.33
N PHE A 395 -1.05 -34.10 1.52
CA PHE A 395 -0.79 -32.67 1.65
C PHE A 395 0.38 -32.42 2.61
N LEU A 396 1.19 -31.41 2.31
CA LEU A 396 2.12 -30.83 3.26
C LEU A 396 1.35 -29.83 4.13
N SER A 397 1.18 -30.13 5.42
CA SER A 397 0.65 -29.18 6.40
C SER A 397 1.68 -28.09 6.67
N CYS A 398 1.27 -26.82 6.59
CA CYS A 398 2.16 -25.68 6.77
C CYS A 398 1.69 -24.80 7.91
N LEU A 399 2.64 -24.21 8.64
CA LEU A 399 2.42 -23.30 9.76
C LEU A 399 3.18 -21.99 9.58
N TRP A 400 2.61 -20.89 10.06
CA TRP A 400 3.31 -19.62 10.10
C TRP A 400 4.41 -19.64 11.17
N VAL A 401 5.61 -19.20 10.80
CA VAL A 401 6.70 -18.97 11.75
C VAL A 401 6.30 -17.80 12.66
N SER A 402 6.30 -18.03 13.96
CA SER A 402 5.92 -17.06 14.99
C SER A 402 6.53 -17.48 16.32
N SER A 403 6.42 -16.65 17.35
CA SER A 403 6.84 -17.00 18.72
C SER A 403 6.18 -18.31 19.24
N LYS A 404 4.99 -18.64 18.73
CA LYS A 404 4.28 -19.89 19.06
C LYS A 404 4.93 -21.13 18.42
N SER A 405 5.76 -20.96 17.40
CA SER A 405 6.46 -22.08 16.76
C SER A 405 7.42 -22.78 17.71
N ALA A 406 8.00 -22.05 18.65
CA ALA A 406 8.91 -22.59 19.69
C ALA A 406 8.21 -23.54 20.67
N ALA A 407 6.89 -23.53 20.76
CA ALA A 407 6.11 -24.41 21.64
C ALA A 407 5.73 -25.76 20.98
N ILE A 408 6.14 -25.98 19.73
CA ILE A 408 5.84 -27.19 18.97
C ILE A 408 6.88 -28.26 19.32
N SER A 409 6.41 -29.50 19.56
CA SER A 409 7.29 -30.62 19.88
C SER A 409 8.30 -30.88 18.77
N HIS A 410 9.57 -31.06 19.13
CA HIS A 410 10.67 -31.38 18.21
C HIS A 410 10.39 -32.63 17.34
N THR A 411 9.60 -33.59 17.86
CA THR A 411 9.30 -34.84 17.16
C THR A 411 8.44 -34.68 15.91
N VAL A 412 7.81 -33.53 15.73
CA VAL A 412 6.89 -33.28 14.60
C VAL A 412 7.30 -32.12 13.71
N ILE A 413 8.32 -31.34 14.09
CA ILE A 413 8.76 -30.12 13.37
C ILE A 413 9.11 -30.43 11.90
N ASN A 414 9.77 -31.55 11.64
CA ASN A 414 10.16 -31.99 10.30
C ASN A 414 9.00 -32.39 9.40
N ARG A 415 7.78 -32.50 9.92
CA ARG A 415 6.58 -32.87 9.17
C ARG A 415 5.82 -31.67 8.60
N PHE A 416 6.21 -30.45 9.00
CA PHE A 416 5.55 -29.22 8.60
C PHE A 416 6.38 -28.43 7.60
N GLY A 417 5.68 -27.72 6.72
CA GLY A 417 6.22 -26.58 5.98
C GLY A 417 6.12 -25.30 6.82
N TRP A 418 7.18 -24.52 6.85
CA TRP A 418 7.29 -23.33 7.70
C TRP A 418 7.19 -22.07 6.86
N TRP A 419 6.08 -21.34 7.00
CA TRP A 419 5.82 -20.12 6.25
C TRP A 419 6.30 -18.89 7.01
N LEU A 420 7.24 -18.15 6.45
CA LEU A 420 7.63 -16.85 6.98
C LEU A 420 6.54 -15.81 6.66
N PRO A 421 6.30 -14.82 7.56
CA PRO A 421 5.32 -13.77 7.29
C PRO A 421 5.75 -12.94 6.06
N PRO A 422 4.79 -12.36 5.31
CA PRO A 422 5.10 -11.61 4.09
C PRO A 422 5.94 -10.34 4.31
N VAL A 423 5.97 -9.85 5.55
CA VAL A 423 6.72 -8.66 5.96
C VAL A 423 7.39 -8.98 7.30
N ILE A 424 8.67 -8.69 7.38
CA ILE A 424 9.48 -8.70 8.62
C ILE A 424 10.09 -7.31 8.72
N TRP A 425 9.94 -6.65 9.85
CA TRP A 425 10.46 -5.32 10.09
C TRP A 425 11.88 -5.38 10.67
N PRO A 426 12.66 -4.27 10.65
CA PRO A 426 14.03 -4.29 11.19
C PRO A 426 14.09 -4.77 12.63
N ASP A 427 13.21 -4.28 13.49
CA ASP A 427 13.14 -4.67 14.91
C ASP A 427 12.76 -6.15 15.12
N GLU A 428 12.17 -6.81 14.12
CA GLU A 428 11.76 -8.22 14.16
C GLU A 428 12.83 -9.18 13.59
N GLU A 429 13.81 -8.67 12.81
CA GLU A 429 14.75 -9.52 12.06
C GLU A 429 15.48 -10.54 12.96
N ASP A 430 16.07 -10.08 14.05
CA ASP A 430 16.81 -10.94 14.98
C ASP A 430 15.92 -12.03 15.62
N GLN A 431 14.66 -11.70 15.90
CA GLN A 431 13.70 -12.67 16.40
C GLN A 431 13.45 -13.76 15.36
N PHE A 432 13.16 -13.37 14.11
CA PHE A 432 12.90 -14.34 13.05
C PHE A 432 14.13 -15.16 12.70
N ARG A 433 15.32 -14.57 12.73
CA ARG A 433 16.58 -15.29 12.57
C ARG A 433 16.76 -16.38 13.63
N ARG A 434 16.51 -16.06 14.90
CA ARG A 434 16.57 -17.06 16.01
C ARG A 434 15.50 -18.14 15.84
N LEU A 435 14.28 -17.80 15.44
CA LEU A 435 13.21 -18.78 15.21
C LEU A 435 13.55 -19.74 14.07
N VAL A 436 14.07 -19.23 12.96
CA VAL A 436 14.52 -20.04 11.82
C VAL A 436 15.64 -21.01 12.26
N LEU A 437 16.65 -20.51 12.98
CA LEU A 437 17.75 -21.32 13.50
C LEU A 437 17.26 -22.42 14.44
N SER A 438 16.32 -22.11 15.33
CA SER A 438 15.73 -23.10 16.24
C SER A 438 15.01 -24.19 15.46
N LEU A 439 14.10 -23.81 14.58
CA LEU A 439 13.34 -24.75 13.74
C LEU A 439 14.28 -25.64 12.90
N TRP A 440 15.36 -25.05 12.37
CA TRP A 440 16.35 -25.79 11.59
C TRP A 440 17.07 -26.85 12.43
N ARG A 441 17.54 -26.49 13.65
CA ARG A 441 18.17 -27.41 14.60
C ARG A 441 17.25 -28.54 15.00
N ASP A 442 15.95 -28.26 15.09
CA ASP A 442 14.90 -29.22 15.42
C ASP A 442 14.46 -30.07 14.22
N GLY A 443 15.13 -29.92 13.07
CA GLY A 443 14.94 -30.77 11.89
C GLY A 443 13.99 -30.22 10.83
N ALA A 444 13.53 -28.96 10.91
CA ALA A 444 12.80 -28.34 9.83
C ALA A 444 13.64 -28.24 8.57
N ARG A 445 13.07 -28.62 7.41
CA ARG A 445 13.76 -28.57 6.09
C ARG A 445 12.86 -28.01 4.99
N SER A 446 11.61 -27.70 5.25
CA SER A 446 10.68 -27.15 4.27
C SER A 446 10.25 -25.75 4.70
N PHE A 447 10.70 -24.72 3.97
CA PHE A 447 10.40 -23.33 4.25
C PHE A 447 9.74 -22.64 3.06
N VAL A 448 8.73 -21.80 3.33
CA VAL A 448 8.10 -20.95 2.34
C VAL A 448 8.40 -19.49 2.70
N LEU A 449 9.14 -18.81 1.85
CA LEU A 449 9.56 -17.43 2.02
C LEU A 449 8.61 -16.52 1.23
N ASN A 450 7.89 -15.66 1.92
CA ASN A 450 6.90 -14.77 1.32
C ASN A 450 7.48 -13.41 0.88
N SER A 451 8.79 -13.23 1.06
CA SER A 451 9.60 -12.20 0.41
C SER A 451 10.90 -12.86 -0.05
N PRO A 452 11.39 -12.62 -1.27
CA PRO A 452 12.62 -13.25 -1.76
C PRO A 452 13.84 -12.85 -0.91
N TRP A 453 13.79 -11.70 -0.27
CA TRP A 453 14.86 -11.18 0.58
C TRP A 453 15.04 -11.94 1.89
N GLN A 454 14.06 -12.78 2.26
CA GLN A 454 14.11 -13.59 3.47
C GLN A 454 15.16 -14.72 3.40
N VAL A 455 15.74 -14.98 2.23
CA VAL A 455 16.92 -15.87 2.13
C VAL A 455 18.08 -15.36 2.99
N GLY A 456 18.21 -14.05 3.18
CA GLY A 456 19.21 -13.44 4.07
C GLY A 456 19.06 -13.79 5.56
N LEU A 457 17.98 -14.44 5.97
CA LEU A 457 17.79 -14.96 7.33
C LEU A 457 18.40 -16.34 7.54
N PHE A 458 18.81 -17.01 6.45
CA PHE A 458 19.39 -18.35 6.47
C PHE A 458 20.91 -18.26 6.27
N THR A 459 21.66 -19.21 6.83
CA THR A 459 23.10 -19.31 6.58
C THR A 459 23.36 -20.01 5.26
N THR A 460 24.59 -19.87 4.72
CA THR A 460 24.98 -20.54 3.49
C THR A 460 24.84 -22.06 3.62
N GLU A 461 25.22 -22.65 4.76
CA GLU A 461 25.11 -24.09 5.02
C GLU A 461 23.63 -24.57 4.99
N MET A 462 22.68 -23.70 5.41
CA MET A 462 21.26 -24.02 5.32
C MET A 462 20.75 -23.98 3.88
N LEU A 463 21.23 -23.02 3.09
CA LEU A 463 20.84 -22.86 1.68
C LEU A 463 21.43 -23.95 0.80
N ASP A 464 22.59 -24.48 1.15
CA ASP A 464 23.31 -25.54 0.43
C ASP A 464 22.91 -26.96 0.86
N ASP A 465 22.06 -27.12 1.89
CA ASP A 465 21.57 -28.44 2.33
C ASP A 465 20.61 -29.03 1.29
N GLU A 466 21.03 -30.07 0.59
CA GLU A 466 20.23 -30.75 -0.44
C GLU A 466 18.88 -31.32 0.09
N LYS A 467 18.74 -31.51 1.40
CA LYS A 467 17.50 -31.95 2.04
C LYS A 467 16.53 -30.81 2.29
N ALA A 468 16.99 -29.56 2.17
CA ALA A 468 16.18 -28.38 2.40
C ALA A 468 15.35 -28.01 1.15
N SER A 469 14.18 -27.49 1.37
CA SER A 469 13.29 -26.96 0.33
C SER A 469 12.92 -25.53 0.67
N PHE A 470 13.27 -24.62 -0.21
CA PHE A 470 12.93 -23.20 -0.11
C PHE A 470 11.95 -22.84 -1.21
N THR A 471 10.70 -22.64 -0.86
CA THR A 471 9.65 -22.25 -1.81
C THR A 471 9.41 -20.75 -1.75
N ALA A 472 9.50 -20.05 -2.87
CA ALA A 472 9.05 -18.67 -2.96
C ALA A 472 7.53 -18.61 -2.86
N GLY A 473 7.03 -17.99 -1.79
CA GLY A 473 5.59 -17.94 -1.47
C GLY A 473 4.81 -16.99 -2.37
N PRO A 474 3.47 -17.03 -2.32
CA PRO A 474 2.61 -16.26 -3.23
C PRO A 474 2.72 -14.75 -3.06
N PHE A 475 3.19 -14.27 -1.91
CA PHE A 475 3.43 -12.85 -1.68
C PHE A 475 4.72 -12.32 -2.33
N CYS A 476 5.56 -13.17 -2.92
CA CYS A 476 6.66 -12.74 -3.79
C CYS A 476 6.18 -12.13 -5.10
N ASN A 477 4.87 -12.21 -5.41
CA ASN A 477 4.23 -11.61 -6.59
C ASN A 477 4.86 -12.05 -7.93
N ILE A 478 5.23 -13.31 -8.03
CA ILE A 478 5.92 -13.89 -9.19
C ILE A 478 5.00 -13.87 -10.40
N SER A 479 5.43 -13.23 -11.49
CA SER A 479 4.58 -13.00 -12.66
C SER A 479 5.29 -13.20 -14.02
N ASN A 480 6.56 -13.59 -14.03
CA ASN A 480 7.29 -13.81 -15.28
C ASN A 480 8.46 -14.80 -15.11
N PRO A 481 8.93 -15.43 -16.21
CA PRO A 481 9.97 -16.45 -16.16
C PRO A 481 11.33 -15.91 -15.68
N ALA A 482 11.66 -14.66 -15.98
CA ALA A 482 12.93 -14.06 -15.57
C ALA A 482 13.02 -13.96 -14.04
N THR A 483 11.92 -13.63 -13.36
CA THR A 483 11.85 -13.66 -11.90
C THR A 483 12.10 -15.07 -11.35
N VAL A 484 11.49 -16.10 -11.96
CA VAL A 484 11.70 -17.50 -11.51
C VAL A 484 13.16 -17.92 -11.69
N ASN A 485 13.81 -17.47 -12.76
CA ASN A 485 15.22 -17.74 -12.98
C ASN A 485 16.11 -17.13 -11.89
N VAL A 486 15.85 -15.85 -11.54
CA VAL A 486 16.58 -15.17 -10.45
C VAL A 486 16.33 -15.88 -9.11
N LEU A 487 15.11 -16.32 -8.83
CA LEU A 487 14.82 -17.07 -7.60
C LEU A 487 15.60 -18.38 -7.54
N LYS A 488 15.74 -19.09 -8.66
CA LYS A 488 16.60 -20.27 -8.74
C LYS A 488 18.05 -19.94 -8.38
N ASP A 489 18.59 -18.85 -8.94
CA ASP A 489 19.93 -18.38 -8.66
C ASP A 489 20.12 -17.94 -7.18
N MET A 490 19.02 -17.56 -6.50
CA MET A 490 18.99 -17.24 -5.07
C MET A 490 18.84 -18.49 -4.16
N GLY A 491 18.79 -19.72 -4.72
CA GLY A 491 18.67 -20.96 -3.96
C GLY A 491 17.23 -21.46 -3.72
N PHE A 492 16.21 -20.85 -4.34
CA PHE A 492 14.86 -21.38 -4.26
C PHE A 492 14.72 -22.66 -5.07
N THR A 493 13.97 -23.62 -4.51
CA THR A 493 13.71 -24.94 -5.11
C THR A 493 12.34 -25.03 -5.77
N ALA A 494 11.41 -24.12 -5.44
CA ALA A 494 10.08 -24.03 -6.01
C ALA A 494 9.52 -22.60 -5.89
N ALA A 495 8.42 -22.31 -6.59
CA ALA A 495 7.80 -20.99 -6.51
C ALA A 495 6.27 -21.06 -6.61
N ILE A 496 5.57 -20.23 -5.85
CA ILE A 496 4.11 -20.06 -5.94
C ILE A 496 3.84 -18.74 -6.64
N VAL A 497 3.16 -18.80 -7.77
CA VAL A 497 2.92 -17.65 -8.62
C VAL A 497 1.88 -16.68 -8.02
N SER A 498 1.92 -15.42 -8.47
CA SER A 498 0.99 -14.39 -8.01
C SER A 498 -0.47 -14.74 -8.34
N PRO A 499 -1.41 -14.58 -7.40
CA PRO A 499 -2.83 -14.77 -7.69
C PRO A 499 -3.42 -13.67 -8.60
N GLU A 500 -2.67 -12.63 -8.94
CA GLU A 500 -3.06 -11.58 -9.88
C GLU A 500 -2.72 -11.89 -11.35
N LEU A 501 -2.21 -13.07 -11.66
CA LEU A 501 -1.96 -13.48 -13.04
C LEU A 501 -3.26 -13.65 -13.82
N GLY A 502 -3.21 -13.31 -15.11
CA GLY A 502 -4.27 -13.65 -16.06
C GLY A 502 -4.21 -15.13 -16.43
N SER A 503 -5.33 -15.69 -16.91
CA SER A 503 -5.42 -17.10 -17.30
C SER A 503 -4.35 -17.53 -18.30
N ARG A 504 -4.03 -16.67 -19.27
CA ARG A 504 -2.96 -16.94 -20.25
C ARG A 504 -1.60 -17.09 -19.58
N ASP A 505 -1.27 -16.20 -18.63
CA ASP A 505 0.01 -16.24 -17.94
C ASP A 505 0.14 -17.49 -17.08
N PHE A 506 -0.96 -17.95 -16.44
CA PHE A 506 -0.99 -19.23 -15.71
C PHE A 506 -0.67 -20.44 -16.58
N LEU A 507 -1.08 -20.41 -17.85
CA LEU A 507 -0.85 -21.51 -18.79
C LEU A 507 0.55 -21.47 -19.44
N GLU A 508 1.08 -20.26 -19.67
CA GLU A 508 2.37 -20.07 -20.36
C GLU A 508 3.57 -20.15 -19.40
N LEU A 509 3.46 -19.59 -18.20
CA LEU A 509 4.58 -19.49 -17.27
C LEU A 509 5.20 -20.85 -16.90
N PRO A 510 4.44 -21.95 -16.66
CA PRO A 510 5.03 -23.25 -16.36
C PRO A 510 5.91 -23.81 -17.47
N ARG A 511 5.61 -23.46 -18.72
CA ARG A 511 6.39 -23.91 -19.90
C ARG A 511 7.76 -23.25 -20.00
N LEU A 512 7.93 -22.12 -19.32
CA LEU A 512 9.15 -21.29 -19.36
C LEU A 512 9.84 -21.25 -18.00
N SER A 513 9.42 -22.06 -17.03
CA SER A 513 9.93 -22.03 -15.67
C SER A 513 11.08 -23.01 -15.46
N PRO A 514 12.21 -22.56 -14.87
CA PRO A 514 13.30 -23.43 -14.44
C PRO A 514 13.06 -24.09 -13.07
N LEU A 515 11.94 -23.76 -12.38
CA LEU A 515 11.53 -24.32 -11.09
C LEU A 515 10.12 -24.89 -11.17
N PRO A 516 9.76 -25.88 -10.33
CA PRO A 516 8.38 -26.30 -10.17
C PRO A 516 7.53 -25.11 -9.68
N LEU A 517 6.34 -24.94 -10.26
CA LEU A 517 5.44 -23.86 -9.91
C LEU A 517 4.19 -24.38 -9.19
N GLY A 518 3.76 -23.64 -8.18
CA GLY A 518 2.50 -23.78 -7.50
C GLY A 518 1.60 -22.56 -7.70
N MET A 519 0.31 -22.69 -7.37
CA MET A 519 -0.63 -21.58 -7.33
C MET A 519 -1.54 -21.69 -6.11
N VAL A 520 -2.07 -20.55 -5.67
CA VAL A 520 -3.09 -20.52 -4.62
C VAL A 520 -4.41 -20.96 -5.23
N LEU A 521 -4.95 -22.09 -4.79
CA LEU A 521 -6.22 -22.63 -5.30
C LEU A 521 -7.42 -22.05 -4.57
N ALA A 522 -7.37 -22.03 -3.24
CA ALA A 522 -8.49 -21.55 -2.42
C ALA A 522 -8.01 -21.07 -1.06
N GLY A 523 -8.81 -20.23 -0.41
CA GLY A 523 -8.58 -19.79 0.96
C GLY A 523 -8.89 -18.33 1.22
N CYS A 524 -8.65 -17.90 2.47
CA CYS A 524 -8.79 -16.51 2.86
C CYS A 524 -7.55 -15.74 2.40
N TRP A 525 -7.67 -15.02 1.28
CA TRP A 525 -6.59 -14.19 0.77
C TRP A 525 -6.73 -12.75 1.27
N PRO A 526 -5.72 -12.14 1.92
CA PRO A 526 -5.81 -10.76 2.37
C PRO A 526 -5.77 -9.81 1.18
N VAL A 527 -6.66 -8.81 1.18
CA VAL A 527 -6.63 -7.74 0.17
C VAL A 527 -5.57 -6.70 0.47
N GLY A 528 -5.06 -6.64 1.70
CA GLY A 528 -3.98 -5.73 2.07
C GLY A 528 -3.44 -6.02 3.46
N MET A 529 -2.21 -5.59 3.67
CA MET A 529 -1.51 -5.63 4.95
C MET A 529 -1.03 -4.24 5.29
N SER A 530 -1.13 -3.83 6.54
CA SER A 530 -0.72 -2.49 6.99
C SER A 530 0.03 -2.60 8.30
N ARG A 531 1.07 -1.82 8.46
CA ARG A 531 1.72 -1.60 9.76
C ARG A 531 0.98 -0.57 10.60
N TYR A 532 0.13 0.22 9.97
CA TYR A 532 -0.73 1.18 10.67
C TYR A 532 -1.91 0.44 11.29
N GLY A 533 -2.23 0.77 12.54
CA GLY A 533 -3.42 0.25 13.20
C GLY A 533 -4.71 0.74 12.54
N THR A 534 -5.83 0.23 12.99
CA THR A 534 -7.15 0.68 12.55
C THR A 534 -7.68 1.77 13.49
N LEU A 535 -8.01 2.94 12.96
CA LEU A 535 -8.70 4.00 13.70
C LEU A 535 -10.18 4.00 13.30
N GLY A 536 -11.05 3.66 14.26
CA GLY A 536 -12.51 3.61 14.03
C GLY A 536 -13.04 2.29 13.45
N VAL A 537 -12.16 1.32 13.14
CA VAL A 537 -12.55 -0.05 12.78
C VAL A 537 -12.15 -1.00 13.91
N ARG A 538 -13.11 -1.75 14.42
CA ARG A 538 -12.87 -2.80 15.41
C ARG A 538 -12.30 -4.04 14.72
N LEU A 539 -11.25 -4.58 15.30
CA LEU A 539 -10.64 -5.83 14.83
C LEU A 539 -11.60 -7.00 15.02
N ASN A 540 -11.54 -7.96 14.10
CA ASN A 540 -12.38 -9.17 14.08
C ASN A 540 -13.89 -8.93 13.98
N GLU A 541 -14.31 -7.69 13.70
CA GLU A 541 -15.70 -7.35 13.39
C GLU A 541 -15.81 -6.95 11.90
N PRO A 542 -16.93 -7.28 11.24
CA PRO A 542 -17.11 -6.94 9.83
C PRO A 542 -17.30 -5.42 9.64
N PHE A 543 -16.81 -4.92 8.52
CA PHE A 543 -17.08 -3.59 8.01
C PHE A 543 -17.43 -3.65 6.52
N MET A 544 -18.15 -2.66 6.02
CA MET A 544 -18.72 -2.65 4.67
C MET A 544 -18.10 -1.55 3.82
N SER A 545 -17.84 -1.87 2.55
CA SER A 545 -17.50 -0.88 1.53
C SER A 545 -18.74 -0.09 1.06
N PRO A 546 -18.55 1.02 0.32
CA PRO A 546 -19.69 1.75 -0.29
C PRO A 546 -20.50 0.91 -1.29
N LYS A 547 -19.99 -0.22 -1.72
CA LYS A 547 -20.67 -1.17 -2.61
C LYS A 547 -21.28 -2.36 -1.84
N HIS A 548 -21.40 -2.24 -0.52
CA HIS A 548 -21.91 -3.28 0.38
C HIS A 548 -21.09 -4.59 0.36
N GLU A 549 -19.82 -4.50 0.04
CA GLU A 549 -18.90 -5.62 0.16
C GLU A 549 -18.38 -5.69 1.60
N ALA A 550 -18.44 -6.85 2.23
CA ALA A 550 -18.01 -7.03 3.61
C ALA A 550 -16.52 -7.39 3.69
N PHE A 551 -15.85 -6.83 4.69
CA PHE A 551 -14.44 -7.07 5.02
C PHE A 551 -14.28 -7.18 6.53
N TRP A 552 -13.15 -7.72 6.99
CA TRP A 552 -12.72 -7.64 8.38
C TRP A 552 -11.22 -7.40 8.47
N ALA A 553 -10.77 -6.85 9.60
CA ALA A 553 -9.37 -6.63 9.91
C ALA A 553 -8.93 -7.55 11.05
N ARG A 554 -7.74 -8.12 10.93
CA ARG A 554 -7.09 -8.96 11.95
C ARG A 554 -5.67 -8.49 12.21
N GLN A 555 -5.25 -8.57 13.47
CA GLN A 555 -3.88 -8.28 13.87
C GLN A 555 -3.02 -9.55 13.85
N TYR A 556 -1.86 -9.47 13.20
CA TYR A 556 -0.83 -10.50 13.20
C TYR A 556 0.53 -9.83 13.42
N GLY A 557 1.13 -10.03 14.61
CA GLY A 557 2.33 -9.29 15.01
C GLY A 557 2.11 -7.78 14.88
N GLU A 558 3.04 -7.10 14.27
CA GLU A 558 2.99 -5.66 14.01
C GLU A 558 2.03 -5.26 12.87
N ASN A 559 1.45 -6.24 12.16
CA ASN A 559 0.70 -5.97 10.94
C ASN A 559 -0.79 -6.22 11.09
N THR A 560 -1.61 -5.29 10.62
CA THR A 560 -3.06 -5.45 10.43
C THR A 560 -3.33 -5.98 9.03
N TRP A 561 -3.98 -7.12 8.93
CA TRP A 561 -4.37 -7.75 7.67
C TRP A 561 -5.85 -7.53 7.42
N ILE A 562 -6.20 -7.15 6.19
CA ILE A 562 -7.58 -6.91 5.76
C ILE A 562 -8.01 -8.03 4.84
N TYR A 563 -9.11 -8.69 5.19
CA TYR A 563 -9.69 -9.80 4.45
C TYR A 563 -11.06 -9.45 3.89
N PRO A 564 -11.40 -9.89 2.67
CA PRO A 564 -12.77 -9.88 2.19
C PRO A 564 -13.58 -10.98 2.87
N ALA A 565 -14.90 -10.83 2.93
CA ALA A 565 -15.81 -11.84 3.46
C ALA A 565 -15.96 -13.07 2.58
N TRP A 566 -15.47 -13.03 1.33
CA TRP A 566 -15.43 -14.15 0.41
C TRP A 566 -14.04 -14.76 0.33
N GLN A 567 -13.98 -16.02 0.02
CA GLN A 567 -12.72 -16.72 -0.20
C GLN A 567 -12.26 -16.59 -1.65
N LEU A 568 -10.94 -16.55 -1.85
CA LEU A 568 -10.36 -16.83 -3.15
C LEU A 568 -10.65 -18.30 -3.49
N ASN A 569 -11.16 -18.56 -4.68
CA ASN A 569 -11.34 -19.92 -5.19
C ASN A 569 -11.06 -19.93 -6.69
N LEU A 570 -9.93 -20.52 -7.05
CA LEU A 570 -9.48 -20.70 -8.43
C LEU A 570 -9.64 -22.15 -8.90
N SER A 571 -10.24 -23.04 -8.09
CA SER A 571 -10.35 -24.47 -8.43
C SER A 571 -11.30 -24.77 -9.61
N ALA A 572 -12.12 -23.78 -10.02
CA ALA A 572 -13.06 -23.89 -11.14
C ALA A 572 -12.50 -23.32 -12.46
N HIS A 573 -11.29 -22.79 -12.44
CA HIS A 573 -10.57 -22.22 -13.58
C HIS A 573 -9.37 -23.08 -13.96
#